data_854c0d2a7570156f8e1f07bbca80763b
#
_entry.id   854c0d2a7570156f8e1f07bbca80763b
#
_cell.length_a   1.000
_cell.length_b   1.000
_cell.length_c   1.000
_cell.angle_alpha   90.00
_cell.angle_beta   90.00
_cell.angle_gamma   90.00
#
_symmetry.space_group_name_H-M   'P 1'
#
loop_
_entity.id
_entity.type
_entity.pdbx_description
1 polymer ?
#
loop_
_entity_poly.entity_id
_entity_poly.type
_entity_poly.pdbx_seq_one_letter_code
_entity_poly.pdbx_strand_id
1 'polypeptide(L)'
;MGFVLATIAANAQTLLGTPLSNNTTQKERVLKAPGKAALHKLSVPKDEKPTYNPEGEDEAYIMAYTENNGFYEKQYTNGKVTVRQDGTTYYFNGLTPGGNRDYRGAEESWLKGEKVGNEIVIKAGQVLVQNDAKTLYLEIVHADEDGNVTSFEKEARLAIGEQGELTTQNGDIFAIYEDAETEDEAGFFGFFYTMKLQPLGEFVRFEFPKGVKPQTYVFSGTDAYGAKASRLVKVAFSDGKFFISGLASKSPEEVYEGTYSGTTASIPSFQIVKDADLFFYRIAPVSVDKDMNYEYLRTINFNISADRKQLTMAPAEAYLCETTYDLKEFVTTATGVTMKYYAGDHATKPAMPTNLDWDELNKALTFNIPTEDVNGEYINAEKLSYRIYADGKRYTFTTDLYDHLTQDMDEIPFGFTDNYDIVNNGTLKVIYFHNLQAKKLHVESVYTVDGTATASDRALYDFDPTGISLNTADMKVADTRYYSMEGAQIATPAKGTIVLKAVTYADGKRKVTKEIVK
;
A
#
# COMPACT_ATOMS: atom_id res chain seq x y z
N MET A 1 -5.85 -18.53 -6.18
CA MET A 1 -5.84 -17.44 -5.17
C MET A 1 -6.05 -16.05 -5.77
N GLY A 2 -5.53 -15.71 -6.94
CA GLY A 2 -5.89 -14.47 -7.64
C GLY A 2 -7.40 -14.25 -7.82
N PHE A 3 -8.18 -15.31 -7.92
CA PHE A 3 -9.65 -15.26 -8.02
C PHE A 3 -10.34 -14.93 -6.68
N VAL A 4 -9.79 -15.36 -5.54
CA VAL A 4 -10.36 -15.06 -4.21
C VAL A 4 -10.03 -13.63 -3.81
N LEU A 5 -8.83 -13.16 -4.07
CA LEU A 5 -8.44 -11.76 -3.86
C LEU A 5 -9.22 -10.81 -4.80
N ALA A 6 -9.42 -11.18 -6.06
CA ALA A 6 -10.25 -10.42 -7.00
C ALA A 6 -11.73 -10.38 -6.58
N THR A 7 -12.25 -11.48 -6.02
CA THR A 7 -13.64 -11.54 -5.56
C THR A 7 -13.85 -10.76 -4.27
N ILE A 8 -12.86 -10.76 -3.37
CA ILE A 8 -12.87 -9.95 -2.15
C ILE A 8 -12.67 -8.48 -2.50
N ALA A 9 -11.76 -8.16 -3.42
CA ALA A 9 -11.59 -6.80 -3.93
C ALA A 9 -12.84 -6.28 -4.65
N ALA A 10 -13.48 -7.12 -5.48
CA ALA A 10 -14.74 -6.79 -6.13
C ALA A 10 -15.87 -6.55 -5.12
N ASN A 11 -15.94 -7.35 -4.05
CA ASN A 11 -16.94 -7.17 -3.01
C ASN A 11 -16.68 -5.92 -2.16
N ALA A 12 -15.44 -5.55 -1.90
CA ALA A 12 -15.12 -4.32 -1.18
C ALA A 12 -15.34 -3.07 -2.04
N GLN A 13 -15.04 -3.13 -3.34
CA GLN A 13 -15.40 -2.07 -4.28
C GLN A 13 -16.93 -1.96 -4.42
N THR A 14 -17.66 -3.06 -4.32
CA THR A 14 -19.12 -3.08 -4.33
C THR A 14 -19.68 -2.51 -3.01
N LEU A 15 -19.00 -2.71 -1.88
CA LEU A 15 -19.40 -2.18 -0.57
C LEU A 15 -19.21 -0.66 -0.43
N LEU A 16 -18.26 -0.07 -1.15
CA LEU A 16 -17.93 1.36 -1.04
C LEU A 16 -18.33 2.19 -2.28
N GLY A 17 -19.13 1.59 -3.17
CA GLY A 17 -19.45 2.17 -4.46
C GLY A 17 -18.28 2.05 -5.43
N THR A 18 -18.50 1.40 -6.58
CA THR A 18 -17.56 1.43 -7.68
C THR A 18 -17.28 2.90 -8.01
N PRO A 19 -16.02 3.32 -8.15
CA PRO A 19 -15.75 4.59 -8.80
C PRO A 19 -16.55 4.58 -10.09
N LEU A 20 -17.31 5.63 -10.37
CA LEU A 20 -17.96 5.80 -11.65
C LEU A 20 -16.85 5.78 -12.70
N SER A 21 -16.48 4.59 -13.15
CA SER A 21 -15.67 4.46 -14.34
C SER A 21 -16.57 5.01 -15.44
N ASN A 22 -16.26 6.21 -15.89
CA ASN A 22 -16.69 6.62 -17.22
C ASN A 22 -16.10 5.57 -18.16
N ASN A 23 -16.87 4.55 -18.47
CA ASN A 23 -16.63 3.58 -19.52
C ASN A 23 -16.73 4.30 -20.87
N THR A 24 -15.80 5.19 -21.14
CA THR A 24 -15.29 5.37 -22.47
C THR A 24 -14.24 4.28 -22.62
N THR A 25 -14.52 3.29 -23.44
CA THR A 25 -13.54 2.33 -23.97
C THR A 25 -12.47 3.09 -24.74
N GLN A 26 -11.62 3.83 -24.02
CA GLN A 26 -10.34 4.24 -24.55
C GLN A 26 -9.50 2.96 -24.59
N LYS A 27 -9.10 2.58 -25.81
CA LYS A 27 -8.17 1.49 -26.04
C LYS A 27 -6.92 1.83 -25.22
N GLU A 28 -6.61 1.04 -24.20
CA GLU A 28 -5.40 1.26 -23.39
C GLU A 28 -4.20 1.32 -24.35
N ARG A 29 -3.57 2.49 -24.40
CA ARG A 29 -2.39 2.74 -25.22
C ARG A 29 -1.18 2.30 -24.41
N VAL A 30 -0.58 1.18 -24.75
CA VAL A 30 0.66 0.72 -24.12
C VAL A 30 1.83 1.32 -24.90
N LEU A 31 2.63 2.17 -24.25
CA LEU A 31 3.84 2.73 -24.85
C LEU A 31 4.91 1.64 -24.95
N LYS A 32 5.51 1.53 -26.11
CA LYS A 32 6.53 0.52 -26.40
C LYS A 32 7.90 1.15 -26.31
N ALA A 33 8.75 0.55 -25.49
CA ALA A 33 10.16 0.91 -25.46
C ALA A 33 10.75 0.84 -26.89
N PRO A 34 11.56 1.83 -27.29
CA PRO A 34 12.23 1.81 -28.58
C PRO A 34 13.17 0.61 -28.67
N GLY A 35 13.27 0.00 -29.85
CA GLY A 35 14.20 -1.11 -30.06
C GLY A 35 15.67 -0.68 -29.90
N LYS A 36 16.55 -1.61 -29.57
CA LYS A 36 17.99 -1.40 -29.29
C LYS A 36 18.69 -0.48 -30.32
N ALA A 37 18.37 -0.59 -31.60
CA ALA A 37 18.93 0.28 -32.66
C ALA A 37 18.55 1.76 -32.54
N ALA A 38 17.47 2.08 -31.84
CA ALA A 38 17.07 3.47 -31.59
C ALA A 38 17.77 4.04 -30.35
N LEU A 39 18.14 3.20 -29.39
CA LEU A 39 18.89 3.59 -28.17
C LEU A 39 20.26 4.19 -28.50
N HIS A 40 20.96 3.67 -29.53
CA HIS A 40 22.21 4.26 -30.03
C HIS A 40 22.08 5.68 -30.62
N LYS A 41 20.87 6.14 -30.85
CA LYS A 41 20.59 7.49 -31.35
C LYS A 41 20.25 8.50 -30.25
N LEU A 42 20.29 8.10 -28.97
CA LEU A 42 20.16 9.00 -27.83
C LEU A 42 21.33 10.00 -27.88
N SER A 43 21.12 11.13 -28.57
CA SER A 43 22.16 12.11 -28.85
C SER A 43 22.18 13.28 -27.86
N VAL A 44 21.45 13.16 -26.76
CA VAL A 44 21.42 14.20 -25.73
C VAL A 44 22.62 13.99 -24.80
N PRO A 45 23.46 15.01 -24.58
CA PRO A 45 24.50 14.94 -23.56
C PRO A 45 23.86 14.66 -22.21
N LYS A 46 24.34 13.64 -21.49
CA LYS A 46 23.86 13.29 -20.16
C LYS A 46 24.65 14.04 -19.11
N ASP A 47 23.98 14.44 -18.03
CA ASP A 47 24.64 15.02 -16.87
C ASP A 47 25.51 13.96 -16.20
N GLU A 48 26.71 14.35 -15.77
CA GLU A 48 27.63 13.44 -15.09
C GLU A 48 27.26 13.23 -13.61
N LYS A 49 26.47 14.15 -13.05
CA LYS A 49 26.17 14.14 -11.61
C LYS A 49 24.71 14.54 -11.36
N PRO A 50 24.09 13.89 -10.34
CA PRO A 50 22.79 14.31 -9.87
C PRO A 50 22.82 15.67 -9.19
N THR A 51 21.68 16.36 -9.18
CA THR A 51 21.48 17.61 -8.42
C THR A 51 20.83 17.29 -7.10
N TYR A 52 21.55 17.48 -6.01
CA TYR A 52 21.02 17.28 -4.65
C TYR A 52 20.86 18.62 -3.93
N ASN A 53 19.76 18.69 -3.16
CA ASN A 53 19.46 19.81 -2.27
C ASN A 53 19.74 21.21 -2.85
N PRO A 54 19.08 21.59 -3.98
CA PRO A 54 19.24 22.91 -4.56
C PRO A 54 18.77 23.99 -3.61
N GLU A 55 19.22 25.25 -3.83
CA GLU A 55 18.74 26.38 -3.06
C GLU A 55 17.27 26.70 -3.37
N GLY A 56 16.59 27.39 -2.44
CA GLY A 56 15.20 27.78 -2.54
C GLY A 56 14.34 27.22 -1.39
N GLU A 57 13.14 27.75 -1.27
CA GLU A 57 12.15 27.26 -0.31
C GLU A 57 11.26 26.19 -0.98
N ASP A 58 10.88 25.17 -0.21
CA ASP A 58 10.02 24.10 -0.67
C ASP A 58 8.60 24.61 -0.88
N GLU A 59 8.11 24.49 -2.11
CA GLU A 59 6.71 24.67 -2.45
C GLU A 59 6.10 23.31 -2.85
N ALA A 60 5.00 22.94 -2.21
CA ALA A 60 4.34 21.68 -2.48
C ALA A 60 3.34 21.82 -3.64
N TYR A 61 3.42 20.89 -4.59
CA TYR A 61 2.50 20.78 -5.72
C TYR A 61 1.83 19.40 -5.70
N ILE A 62 0.57 19.37 -6.11
CA ILE A 62 -0.14 18.15 -6.47
C ILE A 62 -0.12 17.98 -7.97
N MET A 63 0.27 16.79 -8.43
CA MET A 63 0.38 16.46 -9.84
C MET A 63 -0.69 15.45 -10.25
N ALA A 64 -1.48 15.81 -11.25
CA ALA A 64 -2.21 14.84 -12.05
C ALA A 64 -1.34 14.44 -13.26
N TYR A 65 -1.28 13.15 -13.56
CA TYR A 65 -0.46 12.63 -14.66
C TYR A 65 -0.96 11.26 -15.14
N THR A 66 -0.51 10.85 -16.30
CA THR A 66 -0.66 9.49 -16.81
C THR A 66 0.68 8.77 -16.73
N GLU A 67 0.72 7.62 -16.11
CA GLU A 67 1.87 6.70 -16.08
C GLU A 67 1.63 5.54 -17.04
N ASN A 68 2.66 5.17 -17.78
CA ASN A 68 2.67 3.98 -18.61
C ASN A 68 4.01 3.25 -18.41
N ASN A 69 3.98 2.03 -17.93
CA ASN A 69 5.20 1.24 -17.65
C ASN A 69 5.45 0.14 -18.69
N GLY A 70 4.79 0.20 -19.84
CA GLY A 70 4.88 -0.81 -20.88
C GLY A 70 3.92 -2.00 -20.73
N PHE A 71 3.28 -2.14 -19.57
CA PHE A 71 2.29 -3.20 -19.30
C PHE A 71 0.88 -2.64 -19.09
N TYR A 72 0.77 -1.48 -18.45
CA TYR A 72 -0.50 -0.78 -18.23
C TYR A 72 -0.34 0.73 -18.39
N GLU A 73 -1.46 1.39 -18.62
CA GLU A 73 -1.60 2.84 -18.55
C GLU A 73 -2.54 3.18 -17.40
N LYS A 74 -2.12 4.10 -16.52
CA LYS A 74 -2.92 4.52 -15.39
C LYS A 74 -2.83 6.04 -15.16
N GLN A 75 -3.98 6.65 -14.88
CA GLN A 75 -4.08 8.05 -14.50
C GLN A 75 -4.02 8.20 -12.98
N TYR A 76 -3.27 9.18 -12.53
CA TYR A 76 -3.13 9.57 -11.13
C TYR A 76 -3.48 11.05 -10.97
N THR A 77 -4.01 11.41 -9.82
CA THR A 77 -4.47 12.79 -9.54
C THR A 77 -3.89 13.38 -8.26
N ASN A 78 -2.99 12.65 -7.61
CA ASN A 78 -2.51 12.98 -6.27
C ASN A 78 -0.99 12.83 -6.09
N GLY A 79 -0.23 12.82 -7.19
CA GLY A 79 1.23 12.78 -7.13
C GLY A 79 1.79 13.97 -6.35
N LYS A 80 2.80 13.72 -5.53
CA LYS A 80 3.48 14.72 -4.74
C LYS A 80 4.71 15.23 -5.48
N VAL A 81 4.78 16.52 -5.71
CA VAL A 81 5.96 17.18 -6.28
C VAL A 81 6.39 18.30 -5.35
N THR A 82 7.66 18.36 -5.03
CA THR A 82 8.26 19.52 -4.36
C THR A 82 8.97 20.37 -5.40
N VAL A 83 8.71 21.66 -5.39
CA VAL A 83 9.32 22.63 -6.30
C VAL A 83 10.14 23.62 -5.49
N ARG A 84 11.33 23.96 -5.95
CA ARG A 84 12.12 25.09 -5.43
C ARG A 84 12.39 26.06 -6.58
N GLN A 85 12.41 27.34 -6.28
CA GLN A 85 12.75 28.37 -7.25
C GLN A 85 13.94 29.20 -6.76
N ASP A 86 14.94 29.33 -7.64
CA ASP A 86 16.06 30.25 -7.47
C ASP A 86 16.18 31.13 -8.72
N GLY A 87 15.72 32.37 -8.63
CA GLY A 87 15.65 33.29 -9.76
C GLY A 87 14.76 32.77 -10.89
N THR A 88 15.35 32.45 -12.05
CA THR A 88 14.66 31.87 -13.20
C THR A 88 14.73 30.34 -13.24
N THR A 89 15.48 29.73 -12.32
CA THR A 89 15.67 28.29 -12.25
C THR A 89 14.64 27.66 -11.34
N TYR A 90 14.02 26.60 -11.83
CA TYR A 90 13.09 25.75 -11.09
C TYR A 90 13.71 24.38 -10.88
N TYR A 91 13.55 23.83 -9.70
CA TYR A 91 13.98 22.49 -9.35
C TYR A 91 12.77 21.67 -8.93
N PHE A 92 12.66 20.45 -9.43
CA PHE A 92 11.54 19.56 -9.21
C PHE A 92 12.01 18.25 -8.59
N ASN A 93 11.39 17.85 -7.48
CA ASN A 93 11.53 16.51 -6.90
C ASN A 93 10.18 15.80 -6.96
N GLY A 94 10.14 14.57 -7.46
CA GLY A 94 8.92 13.79 -7.64
C GLY A 94 8.19 14.01 -8.97
N LEU A 95 8.83 14.60 -9.99
CA LEU A 95 8.20 14.82 -11.31
C LEU A 95 8.00 13.51 -12.09
N THR A 96 8.79 12.48 -11.80
CA THR A 96 8.67 11.11 -12.34
C THR A 96 8.46 10.12 -11.19
N PRO A 97 7.24 10.04 -10.61
CA PRO A 97 7.00 9.25 -9.40
C PRO A 97 7.32 7.77 -9.59
N GLY A 98 8.00 7.17 -8.62
CA GLY A 98 8.32 5.75 -8.62
C GLY A 98 9.52 5.35 -9.48
N GLY A 99 10.19 6.30 -10.13
CA GLY A 99 11.40 6.04 -10.91
C GLY A 99 12.59 5.51 -10.13
N ASN A 100 12.54 5.60 -8.81
CA ASN A 100 13.62 5.16 -7.92
C ASN A 100 13.34 3.82 -7.20
N ARG A 101 12.26 3.11 -7.54
CA ARG A 101 11.84 1.90 -6.79
C ARG A 101 12.93 0.82 -6.68
N ASP A 102 13.72 0.67 -7.74
CA ASP A 102 14.79 -0.33 -7.79
C ASP A 102 16.14 0.18 -7.25
N TYR A 103 16.20 1.47 -6.86
CA TYR A 103 17.39 2.15 -6.34
C TYR A 103 17.28 2.44 -4.85
N ARG A 104 16.98 1.42 -4.06
CA ARG A 104 16.76 1.54 -2.62
C ARG A 104 17.93 2.21 -1.92
N GLY A 105 17.61 3.21 -1.10
CA GLY A 105 18.60 3.96 -0.32
C GLY A 105 19.38 5.01 -1.11
N ALA A 106 19.17 5.13 -2.42
CA ALA A 106 19.71 6.22 -3.20
C ALA A 106 18.83 7.47 -3.05
N GLU A 107 19.46 8.64 -2.96
CA GLU A 107 18.77 9.92 -2.90
C GLU A 107 18.27 10.29 -4.30
N GLU A 108 16.99 10.71 -4.40
CA GLU A 108 16.41 11.19 -5.65
C GLU A 108 16.98 12.56 -6.01
N SER A 109 17.40 12.73 -7.26
CA SER A 109 17.88 14.00 -7.79
C SER A 109 16.74 14.97 -8.08
N TRP A 110 17.04 16.26 -8.01
CA TRP A 110 16.15 17.32 -8.43
C TRP A 110 16.33 17.60 -9.92
N LEU A 111 15.22 17.54 -10.67
CA LEU A 111 15.22 17.95 -12.09
C LEU A 111 15.23 19.46 -12.20
N LYS A 112 16.14 19.98 -13.02
CA LYS A 112 16.31 21.41 -13.25
C LYS A 112 15.52 21.85 -14.49
N GLY A 113 14.78 22.97 -14.36
CA GLY A 113 14.14 23.69 -15.46
C GLY A 113 14.47 25.18 -15.43
N GLU A 114 14.51 25.80 -16.59
CA GLU A 114 14.75 27.25 -16.73
C GLU A 114 13.49 27.94 -17.24
N LYS A 115 13.09 29.00 -16.56
CA LYS A 115 11.95 29.82 -17.01
C LYS A 115 12.32 30.65 -18.23
N VAL A 116 11.57 30.45 -19.31
CA VAL A 116 11.70 31.19 -20.58
C VAL A 116 10.32 31.75 -20.94
N GLY A 117 10.13 33.04 -20.73
CA GLY A 117 8.82 33.66 -20.89
C GLY A 117 7.79 33.11 -19.90
N ASN A 118 6.73 32.52 -20.41
CA ASN A 118 5.66 31.87 -19.61
C ASN A 118 5.75 30.34 -19.62
N GLU A 119 6.94 29.81 -19.80
CA GLU A 119 7.19 28.37 -19.82
C GLU A 119 8.43 28.04 -18.95
N ILE A 120 8.48 26.83 -18.46
CA ILE A 120 9.67 26.23 -17.85
C ILE A 120 10.19 25.17 -18.81
N VAL A 121 11.44 25.29 -19.22
CA VAL A 121 12.12 24.40 -20.15
C VAL A 121 12.97 23.42 -19.34
N ILE A 122 12.66 22.14 -19.42
CA ILE A 122 13.37 21.04 -18.75
C ILE A 122 14.16 20.29 -19.81
N LYS A 123 15.47 20.18 -19.65
CA LYS A 123 16.34 19.45 -20.59
C LYS A 123 16.32 17.95 -20.30
N ALA A 124 16.36 17.15 -21.35
CA ALA A 124 16.63 15.72 -21.27
C ALA A 124 18.09 15.44 -20.83
N GLY A 125 18.39 14.23 -20.42
CA GLY A 125 19.73 13.78 -20.00
C GLY A 125 20.07 14.06 -18.55
N GLN A 126 19.17 14.64 -17.77
CA GLN A 126 19.39 14.88 -16.34
C GLN A 126 19.33 13.57 -15.55
N VAL A 127 20.19 13.44 -14.53
CA VAL A 127 20.20 12.30 -13.63
C VAL A 127 18.97 12.34 -12.73
N LEU A 128 18.21 11.25 -12.69
CA LEU A 128 17.08 11.05 -11.77
C LEU A 128 17.52 10.38 -10.46
N VAL A 129 18.29 9.31 -10.59
CA VAL A 129 18.84 8.54 -9.46
C VAL A 129 20.17 7.95 -9.90
N GLN A 130 21.12 7.84 -8.99
CA GLN A 130 22.40 7.20 -9.22
C GLN A 130 22.80 6.36 -8.04
N ASN A 131 23.29 5.15 -8.30
CA ASN A 131 24.01 4.32 -7.33
C ASN A 131 25.36 3.83 -7.94
N ASP A 132 26.09 2.99 -7.21
CA ASP A 132 27.43 2.54 -7.63
C ASP A 132 27.43 1.73 -8.94
N ALA A 133 26.31 1.11 -9.30
CA ALA A 133 26.20 0.22 -10.46
C ALA A 133 25.49 0.85 -11.66
N LYS A 134 24.50 1.72 -11.42
CA LYS A 134 23.55 2.16 -12.45
C LYS A 134 23.14 3.62 -12.26
N THR A 135 22.73 4.24 -13.37
CA THR A 135 22.19 5.61 -13.36
C THR A 135 20.88 5.66 -14.16
N LEU A 136 19.86 6.25 -13.56
CA LEU A 136 18.60 6.59 -14.25
C LEU A 136 18.67 8.02 -14.75
N TYR A 137 18.28 8.20 -16.00
CA TYR A 137 18.23 9.51 -16.66
C TYR A 137 16.80 9.87 -17.08
N LEU A 138 16.52 11.15 -17.08
CA LEU A 138 15.35 11.70 -17.75
C LEU A 138 15.59 11.76 -19.25
N GLU A 139 14.72 11.11 -20.00
CA GLU A 139 14.60 11.31 -21.45
C GLU A 139 13.24 11.96 -21.79
N ILE A 140 13.20 12.69 -22.89
CA ILE A 140 11.97 13.29 -23.41
C ILE A 140 11.68 12.62 -24.74
N VAL A 141 10.47 12.09 -24.88
CA VAL A 141 10.09 11.37 -26.09
C VAL A 141 8.72 11.79 -26.61
N HIS A 142 8.49 11.57 -27.90
CA HIS A 142 7.16 11.57 -28.49
C HIS A 142 6.80 10.15 -28.95
N ALA A 143 5.52 9.84 -28.98
CA ALA A 143 5.01 8.55 -29.43
C ALA A 143 3.79 8.73 -30.35
N ASP A 144 3.64 7.79 -31.28
CA ASP A 144 2.48 7.74 -32.19
C ASP A 144 1.22 7.18 -31.47
N GLU A 145 0.11 7.12 -32.21
CA GLU A 145 -1.18 6.60 -31.69
C GLU A 145 -1.12 5.12 -31.33
N ASP A 146 -0.19 4.35 -31.93
CA ASP A 146 0.03 2.94 -31.64
C ASP A 146 0.98 2.72 -30.45
N GLY A 147 1.47 3.80 -29.82
CA GLY A 147 2.36 3.77 -28.66
C GLY A 147 3.84 3.54 -28.99
N ASN A 148 4.25 3.62 -30.28
CA ASN A 148 5.66 3.53 -30.61
C ASN A 148 6.35 4.88 -30.39
N VAL A 149 7.51 4.88 -29.74
CA VAL A 149 8.36 6.07 -29.61
C VAL A 149 8.87 6.47 -31.00
N THR A 150 8.56 7.70 -31.42
CA THR A 150 8.87 8.22 -32.77
C THR A 150 10.05 9.17 -32.78
N SER A 151 10.28 9.90 -31.70
CA SER A 151 11.40 10.84 -31.58
C SER A 151 11.89 10.98 -30.13
N PHE A 152 13.14 11.45 -30.01
CA PHE A 152 13.77 11.86 -28.76
C PHE A 152 14.00 13.36 -28.83
N GLU A 153 13.48 14.07 -27.83
CA GLU A 153 13.54 15.51 -27.76
C GLU A 153 14.63 15.98 -26.79
N LYS A 154 15.22 17.14 -27.06
CA LYS A 154 16.26 17.70 -26.19
C LYS A 154 15.69 18.35 -24.94
N GLU A 155 14.45 18.75 -24.98
CA GLU A 155 13.79 19.48 -23.90
C GLU A 155 12.28 19.26 -23.92
N ALA A 156 11.66 19.35 -22.74
CA ALA A 156 10.21 19.45 -22.57
C ALA A 156 9.84 20.83 -22.05
N ARG A 157 8.58 21.22 -22.23
CA ARG A 157 8.05 22.50 -21.79
C ARG A 157 6.86 22.33 -20.87
N LEU A 158 6.88 23.07 -19.76
CA LEU A 158 5.74 23.22 -18.86
C LEU A 158 5.23 24.68 -19.00
N ALA A 159 4.02 24.87 -19.48
CA ALA A 159 3.39 26.19 -19.46
C ALA A 159 3.03 26.59 -18.03
N ILE A 160 3.25 27.86 -17.70
CA ILE A 160 2.87 28.44 -16.41
C ILE A 160 1.52 29.13 -16.58
N GLY A 161 0.52 28.66 -15.82
CA GLY A 161 -0.81 29.26 -15.80
C GLY A 161 -0.93 30.47 -14.86
N GLU A 162 -2.11 31.07 -14.82
CA GLU A 162 -2.36 32.31 -14.06
C GLU A 162 -2.25 32.14 -12.54
N GLN A 163 -2.50 30.93 -12.03
CA GLN A 163 -2.44 30.61 -10.59
C GLN A 163 -1.16 29.82 -10.23
N GLY A 164 -0.15 29.83 -11.10
CA GLY A 164 1.09 29.09 -10.88
C GLY A 164 1.02 27.60 -11.22
N GLU A 165 -0.08 27.13 -11.80
CA GLU A 165 -0.17 25.76 -12.30
C GLU A 165 0.80 25.53 -13.46
N LEU A 166 1.37 24.31 -13.52
CA LEU A 166 2.31 23.91 -14.57
C LEU A 166 1.70 22.77 -15.38
N THR A 167 1.76 22.88 -16.71
CA THR A 167 1.15 21.86 -17.60
C THR A 167 2.09 21.50 -18.74
N THR A 168 2.31 20.20 -18.96
CA THR A 168 3.11 19.71 -20.10
C THR A 168 2.51 20.19 -21.42
N GLN A 169 3.39 20.52 -22.35
CA GLN A 169 3.05 21.03 -23.68
C GLN A 169 3.43 20.02 -24.76
N ASN A 170 2.97 20.23 -25.98
CA ASN A 170 3.42 19.57 -27.22
C ASN A 170 3.33 18.04 -27.24
N GLY A 171 2.66 17.43 -26.28
CA GLY A 171 2.63 15.96 -26.15
C GLY A 171 3.94 15.38 -25.63
N ASP A 172 4.76 16.19 -24.95
CA ASP A 172 6.00 15.75 -24.33
C ASP A 172 5.76 14.65 -23.31
N ILE A 173 6.51 13.56 -23.43
CA ILE A 173 6.49 12.40 -22.55
C ILE A 173 7.82 12.34 -21.81
N PHE A 174 7.77 12.39 -20.50
CA PHE A 174 8.92 12.20 -19.62
C PHE A 174 9.16 10.70 -19.46
N ALA A 175 10.31 10.23 -19.90
CA ALA A 175 10.66 8.82 -19.86
C ALA A 175 11.85 8.57 -18.92
N ILE A 176 11.80 7.49 -18.16
CA ILE A 176 12.91 7.05 -17.32
C ILE A 176 13.73 6.06 -18.13
N TYR A 177 15.00 6.37 -18.32
CA TYR A 177 15.97 5.52 -19.01
C TYR A 177 17.05 5.06 -18.06
N GLU A 178 17.25 3.75 -17.97
CA GLU A 178 18.37 3.14 -17.27
C GLU A 178 19.56 2.99 -18.22
N ASP A 179 20.71 3.55 -17.83
CA ASP A 179 21.98 3.29 -18.47
C ASP A 179 22.71 2.17 -17.70
N ALA A 180 23.06 1.12 -18.39
CA ALA A 180 23.73 -0.04 -17.82
C ALA A 180 25.01 -0.36 -18.57
N GLU A 181 25.94 -1.10 -17.91
CA GLU A 181 27.23 -1.48 -18.51
C GLU A 181 27.08 -2.32 -19.77
N THR A 182 25.97 -3.05 -19.90
CA THR A 182 25.66 -3.86 -21.08
C THR A 182 24.41 -3.34 -21.79
N GLU A 183 24.42 -3.32 -23.11
CA GLU A 183 23.26 -2.91 -23.94
C GLU A 183 22.02 -3.80 -23.71
N ASP A 184 22.19 -4.99 -23.15
CA ASP A 184 21.10 -5.92 -22.87
C ASP A 184 20.32 -5.54 -21.60
N GLU A 185 20.93 -4.78 -20.71
CA GLU A 185 20.36 -4.34 -19.44
C GLU A 185 19.84 -2.91 -19.49
N ALA A 186 20.28 -2.10 -20.47
CA ALA A 186 19.78 -0.74 -20.67
C ALA A 186 18.33 -0.71 -21.18
N GLY A 187 17.50 0.19 -20.66
CA GLY A 187 16.10 0.24 -21.07
C GLY A 187 15.28 1.38 -20.49
N PHE A 188 14.01 1.41 -20.89
CA PHE A 188 13.03 2.33 -20.36
C PHE A 188 12.17 1.66 -19.29
N PHE A 189 11.97 2.36 -18.16
CA PHE A 189 11.22 1.86 -17.01
C PHE A 189 9.82 2.45 -16.88
N GLY A 190 9.57 3.62 -17.40
CA GLY A 190 8.29 4.29 -17.28
C GLY A 190 8.20 5.55 -18.13
N PHE A 191 6.97 5.92 -18.42
CA PHE A 191 6.62 7.09 -19.20
C PHE A 191 5.55 7.87 -18.46
N PHE A 192 5.73 9.20 -18.35
CA PHE A 192 4.86 10.12 -17.63
C PHE A 192 4.46 11.26 -18.57
N TYR A 193 3.16 11.48 -18.71
CA TYR A 193 2.64 12.49 -19.64
C TYR A 193 1.29 13.06 -19.18
N THR A 194 0.78 14.02 -19.91
CA THR A 194 -0.41 14.80 -19.55
C THR A 194 -0.33 15.37 -18.12
N MET A 195 0.89 15.79 -17.73
CA MET A 195 1.12 16.29 -16.38
C MET A 195 0.47 17.65 -16.19
N LYS A 196 -0.21 17.81 -15.08
CA LYS A 196 -0.73 19.06 -14.57
C LYS A 196 -0.39 19.17 -13.09
N LEU A 197 0.46 20.13 -12.75
CA LEU A 197 0.86 20.42 -11.38
C LEU A 197 0.07 21.62 -10.88
N GLN A 198 -0.48 21.54 -9.70
CA GLN A 198 -1.19 22.64 -9.05
C GLN A 198 -0.49 22.97 -7.74
N PRO A 199 -0.15 24.26 -7.47
CA PRO A 199 0.36 24.64 -6.15
C PRO A 199 -0.63 24.21 -5.08
N LEU A 200 -0.12 23.60 -4.00
CA LEU A 200 -0.96 23.19 -2.90
C LEU A 200 -1.42 24.36 -2.02
N GLY A 201 -0.76 25.52 -2.15
CA GLY A 201 -0.93 26.68 -1.30
C GLY A 201 -0.29 26.48 0.08
N GLU A 202 -0.66 27.33 1.04
CA GLU A 202 -0.17 27.18 2.40
C GLU A 202 -0.68 25.84 2.99
N PHE A 203 0.23 24.92 3.15
CA PHE A 203 -0.01 23.64 3.82
C PHE A 203 0.26 23.81 5.30
N VAL A 204 -0.81 23.85 6.09
CA VAL A 204 -0.69 23.94 7.54
C VAL A 204 -0.31 22.58 8.10
N ARG A 205 0.92 22.43 8.56
CA ARG A 205 1.33 21.29 9.38
C ARG A 205 0.99 21.58 10.82
N PHE A 206 0.25 20.67 11.41
CA PHE A 206 -0.01 20.69 12.83
C PHE A 206 1.10 19.94 13.58
N GLU A 207 1.39 20.41 14.78
CA GLU A 207 2.33 19.77 15.70
C GLU A 207 1.69 19.63 17.07
N PHE A 208 2.17 18.68 17.86
CA PHE A 208 1.75 18.63 19.26
C PHE A 208 2.21 19.90 19.99
N PRO A 209 1.36 20.48 20.86
CA PRO A 209 1.71 21.70 21.56
C PRO A 209 2.99 21.55 22.37
N LYS A 210 3.86 22.54 22.32
CA LYS A 210 5.13 22.53 23.05
C LYS A 210 4.91 22.37 24.55
N GLY A 211 5.59 21.38 25.14
CA GLY A 211 5.46 21.07 26.57
C GLY A 211 4.30 20.13 26.93
N VAL A 212 3.44 19.77 25.98
CA VAL A 212 2.40 18.75 26.16
C VAL A 212 2.95 17.39 25.76
N LYS A 213 2.94 16.42 26.68
CA LYS A 213 3.33 15.04 26.38
C LYS A 213 2.12 14.28 25.84
N PRO A 214 2.11 13.86 24.58
CA PRO A 214 1.03 13.05 24.04
C PRO A 214 0.94 11.71 24.78
N GLN A 215 -0.28 11.21 24.94
CA GLN A 215 -0.55 9.88 25.48
C GLN A 215 -0.69 8.90 24.32
N THR A 216 -0.25 7.67 24.52
CA THR A 216 -0.36 6.61 23.53
C THR A 216 -1.67 5.85 23.70
N TYR A 217 -2.33 5.55 22.58
CA TYR A 217 -3.54 4.75 22.51
C TYR A 217 -3.38 3.67 21.46
N VAL A 218 -4.13 2.60 21.59
CA VAL A 218 -4.30 1.59 20.55
C VAL A 218 -5.51 1.99 19.71
N PHE A 219 -5.27 2.38 18.46
CA PHE A 219 -6.30 2.46 17.44
C PHE A 219 -6.74 1.04 17.06
N SER A 220 -8.02 0.81 16.99
CA SER A 220 -8.60 -0.44 16.48
C SER A 220 -9.79 -0.14 15.59
N GLY A 221 -9.91 -0.87 14.51
CA GLY A 221 -11.01 -0.79 13.56
C GLY A 221 -11.07 -2.04 12.70
N THR A 222 -12.05 -2.13 11.83
CA THR A 222 -12.19 -3.19 10.84
C THR A 222 -12.14 -2.57 9.46
N ASP A 223 -11.26 -3.05 8.62
CA ASP A 223 -11.14 -2.56 7.23
C ASP A 223 -12.32 -3.05 6.37
N ALA A 224 -12.39 -2.58 5.13
CA ALA A 224 -13.45 -2.96 4.19
C ALA A 224 -13.45 -4.45 3.84
N TYR A 225 -12.37 -5.18 4.12
CA TYR A 225 -12.23 -6.63 3.89
C TYR A 225 -12.59 -7.47 5.13
N GLY A 226 -12.96 -6.83 6.22
CA GLY A 226 -13.28 -7.48 7.49
C GLY A 226 -12.05 -7.83 8.33
N ALA A 227 -10.85 -7.38 7.93
CA ALA A 227 -9.65 -7.59 8.71
C ALA A 227 -9.52 -6.52 9.81
N LYS A 228 -9.06 -6.94 10.99
CA LYS A 228 -8.75 -6.00 12.07
C LYS A 228 -7.52 -5.16 11.69
N ALA A 229 -7.65 -3.84 11.84
CA ALA A 229 -6.56 -2.90 11.76
C ALA A 229 -6.28 -2.34 13.15
N SER A 230 -5.07 -2.55 13.67
CA SER A 230 -4.67 -2.04 14.98
C SER A 230 -3.28 -1.41 14.90
N ARG A 231 -3.10 -0.25 15.52
CA ARG A 231 -1.82 0.46 15.58
C ARG A 231 -1.77 1.42 16.76
N LEU A 232 -0.57 1.85 17.11
CA LEU A 232 -0.39 2.89 18.12
C LEU A 232 -0.64 4.27 17.50
N VAL A 233 -1.37 5.11 18.23
CA VAL A 233 -1.63 6.51 17.90
C VAL A 233 -1.27 7.37 19.11
N LYS A 234 -0.88 8.61 18.87
CA LYS A 234 -0.59 9.57 19.95
C LYS A 234 -1.69 10.62 20.01
N VAL A 235 -2.18 10.90 21.19
CA VAL A 235 -3.28 11.84 21.44
C VAL A 235 -2.88 12.86 22.49
N ALA A 236 -3.19 14.12 22.24
CA ALA A 236 -3.02 15.19 23.23
C ALA A 236 -4.27 16.08 23.30
N PHE A 237 -4.53 16.59 24.52
CA PHE A 237 -5.58 17.56 24.80
C PHE A 237 -4.94 18.78 25.43
N SER A 238 -5.14 19.97 24.87
CA SER A 238 -4.60 21.23 25.39
C SER A 238 -5.53 22.38 25.01
N ASP A 239 -5.94 23.18 25.98
CA ASP A 239 -6.66 24.44 25.80
C ASP A 239 -7.88 24.37 24.85
N GLY A 240 -8.69 23.30 24.97
CA GLY A 240 -9.84 23.07 24.10
C GLY A 240 -9.49 22.51 22.73
N LYS A 241 -8.20 22.30 22.43
CA LYS A 241 -7.73 21.68 21.20
C LYS A 241 -7.41 20.19 21.41
N PHE A 242 -7.69 19.41 20.39
CA PHE A 242 -7.45 17.98 20.30
C PHE A 242 -6.44 17.71 19.19
N PHE A 243 -5.40 16.96 19.51
CA PHE A 243 -4.34 16.60 18.56
C PHE A 243 -4.20 15.09 18.51
N ILE A 244 -4.02 14.55 17.32
CA ILE A 244 -3.80 13.12 17.12
C ILE A 244 -2.81 12.87 15.99
N SER A 245 -1.84 11.97 16.19
CA SER A 245 -1.04 11.39 15.10
C SER A 245 -1.27 9.89 14.99
N GLY A 246 -0.96 9.30 13.83
CA GLY A 246 -1.23 7.89 13.54
C GLY A 246 -2.67 7.61 13.11
N LEU A 247 -3.50 8.66 12.93
CA LEU A 247 -4.87 8.49 12.45
C LEU A 247 -4.92 8.00 11.00
N ALA A 248 -4.02 8.50 10.15
CA ALA A 248 -3.78 7.97 8.82
C ALA A 248 -2.71 6.87 8.87
N SER A 249 -2.95 5.76 8.20
CA SER A 249 -2.01 4.62 8.17
C SER A 249 -0.81 4.87 7.26
N LYS A 250 -1.00 5.65 6.21
CA LYS A 250 0.04 5.99 5.23
C LYS A 250 1.04 7.03 5.72
N SER A 251 0.64 7.88 6.66
CA SER A 251 1.50 8.89 7.28
C SER A 251 1.26 8.93 8.79
N PRO A 252 1.80 7.96 9.54
CA PRO A 252 1.54 7.85 10.98
C PRO A 252 2.13 9.01 11.80
N GLU A 253 3.07 9.75 11.25
CA GLU A 253 3.70 10.90 11.92
C GLU A 253 2.90 12.21 11.76
N GLU A 254 1.99 12.30 10.77
CA GLU A 254 1.18 13.50 10.58
C GLU A 254 0.24 13.74 11.75
N VAL A 255 0.22 14.99 12.23
CA VAL A 255 -0.62 15.42 13.34
C VAL A 255 -1.86 16.12 12.80
N TYR A 256 -3.02 15.71 13.27
CA TYR A 256 -4.30 16.34 12.97
C TYR A 256 -4.72 17.19 14.15
N GLU A 257 -5.20 18.40 13.88
CA GLU A 257 -5.74 19.30 14.90
C GLU A 257 -7.26 19.34 14.81
N GLY A 258 -7.90 19.30 15.94
CA GLY A 258 -9.32 19.50 16.13
C GLY A 258 -9.62 20.24 17.42
N THR A 259 -10.86 20.16 17.86
CA THR A 259 -11.33 20.74 19.13
C THR A 259 -11.92 19.65 20.01
N TYR A 260 -11.92 19.86 21.33
CA TYR A 260 -12.68 19.02 22.24
C TYR A 260 -13.48 19.86 23.25
N SER A 261 -14.61 19.32 23.68
CA SER A 261 -15.44 19.91 24.72
C SER A 261 -16.12 18.80 25.52
N GLY A 262 -15.89 18.78 26.83
CA GLY A 262 -16.45 17.74 27.70
C GLY A 262 -16.01 16.34 27.27
N THR A 263 -16.97 15.55 26.79
CA THR A 263 -16.78 14.14 26.36
C THR A 263 -16.79 13.97 24.84
N THR A 264 -16.55 15.02 24.07
CA THR A 264 -16.52 14.95 22.60
C THR A 264 -15.28 15.62 22.05
N ALA A 265 -14.72 15.06 20.98
CA ALA A 265 -13.69 15.70 20.16
C ALA A 265 -14.12 15.69 18.69
N SER A 266 -13.67 16.66 17.92
CA SER A 266 -13.99 16.82 16.51
C SER A 266 -12.78 17.33 15.73
N ILE A 267 -12.44 16.65 14.64
CA ILE A 267 -11.39 17.04 13.71
C ILE A 267 -12.05 17.41 12.38
N PRO A 268 -11.75 18.57 11.78
CA PRO A 268 -12.21 18.90 10.44
C PRO A 268 -11.76 17.84 9.43
N SER A 269 -12.69 17.38 8.59
CA SER A 269 -12.39 16.45 7.49
C SER A 269 -11.51 17.11 6.42
N PHE A 270 -10.94 16.28 5.58
CA PHE A 270 -10.11 16.66 4.43
C PHE A 270 -8.78 17.33 4.78
N GLN A 271 -8.33 17.21 6.03
CA GLN A 271 -6.95 17.52 6.32
C GLN A 271 -6.06 16.61 5.47
N ILE A 272 -5.00 17.22 4.93
CA ILE A 272 -4.14 16.54 3.96
C ILE A 272 -3.21 15.60 4.71
N VAL A 273 -3.10 14.38 4.21
CA VAL A 273 -2.13 13.38 4.63
C VAL A 273 -0.95 13.47 3.68
N LYS A 274 0.21 13.81 4.20
CA LYS A 274 1.44 13.71 3.42
C LYS A 274 1.94 12.26 3.50
N ASP A 275 1.74 11.49 2.44
CA ASP A 275 2.40 10.20 2.34
C ASP A 275 3.92 10.40 2.34
N ALA A 276 4.63 9.54 3.04
CA ALA A 276 6.08 9.55 3.03
C ALA A 276 6.65 9.28 1.62
N ASP A 277 5.91 8.55 0.79
CA ASP A 277 6.40 8.11 -0.52
C ASP A 277 6.13 9.15 -1.62
N LEU A 278 4.97 9.10 -2.27
CA LEU A 278 4.79 9.80 -3.55
C LEU A 278 3.47 10.56 -3.69
N PHE A 279 2.54 10.44 -2.72
CA PHE A 279 1.17 10.90 -2.89
C PHE A 279 0.67 11.75 -1.73
N PHE A 280 -0.27 12.63 -2.03
CA PHE A 280 -1.10 13.29 -1.03
C PHE A 280 -2.47 12.63 -0.94
N TYR A 281 -2.90 12.35 0.25
CA TYR A 281 -4.23 11.85 0.54
C TYR A 281 -4.99 12.84 1.43
N ARG A 282 -6.29 12.66 1.52
CA ARG A 282 -7.15 13.34 2.49
C ARG A 282 -7.75 12.32 3.43
N ILE A 283 -8.03 12.75 4.66
CA ILE A 283 -8.72 11.91 5.63
C ILE A 283 -10.11 12.47 5.90
N ALA A 284 -11.11 11.62 5.85
CA ALA A 284 -12.49 11.97 6.15
C ALA A 284 -13.31 10.75 6.56
N PRO A 285 -14.33 10.90 7.41
CA PRO A 285 -15.31 9.84 7.60
C PRO A 285 -16.33 9.84 6.48
N VAL A 286 -16.82 8.65 6.18
CA VAL A 286 -17.83 8.39 5.14
C VAL A 286 -18.99 7.62 5.74
N SER A 287 -20.20 8.10 5.58
CA SER A 287 -21.41 7.32 5.83
C SER A 287 -21.83 6.60 4.55
N VAL A 288 -22.31 5.37 4.69
CA VAL A 288 -22.84 4.55 3.60
C VAL A 288 -24.29 4.21 3.91
N ASP A 289 -25.20 4.48 2.99
CA ASP A 289 -26.60 4.16 3.15
C ASP A 289 -26.91 2.70 2.73
N LYS A 290 -28.18 2.29 2.93
CA LYS A 290 -28.65 0.93 2.58
C LYS A 290 -28.57 0.61 1.08
N ASP A 291 -28.53 1.63 0.24
CA ASP A 291 -28.47 1.52 -1.22
C ASP A 291 -27.01 1.65 -1.73
N MET A 292 -26.05 1.62 -0.79
CA MET A 292 -24.61 1.71 -1.04
C MET A 292 -24.13 3.07 -1.58
N ASN A 293 -24.94 4.12 -1.45
CA ASN A 293 -24.46 5.47 -1.71
C ASN A 293 -23.63 5.95 -0.52
N TYR A 294 -22.58 6.69 -0.79
CA TYR A 294 -21.73 7.22 0.25
C TYR A 294 -21.73 8.75 0.28
N GLU A 295 -21.58 9.29 1.49
CA GLU A 295 -21.48 10.71 1.75
C GLU A 295 -20.30 11.00 2.67
N TYR A 296 -19.47 11.96 2.29
CA TYR A 296 -18.38 12.43 3.14
C TYR A 296 -18.94 13.30 4.28
N LEU A 297 -18.60 12.94 5.51
CA LEU A 297 -18.91 13.76 6.67
C LEU A 297 -17.86 14.87 6.81
N ARG A 298 -18.29 16.03 7.28
CA ARG A 298 -17.43 17.23 7.37
C ARG A 298 -16.45 17.20 8.54
N THR A 299 -16.67 16.31 9.50
CA THR A 299 -15.86 16.20 10.72
C THR A 299 -15.70 14.74 11.13
N ILE A 300 -14.51 14.40 11.62
CA ILE A 300 -14.22 13.14 12.31
C ILE A 300 -14.53 13.38 13.78
N ASN A 301 -15.59 12.78 14.29
CA ASN A 301 -16.03 12.99 15.66
C ASN A 301 -15.69 11.79 16.53
N PHE A 302 -15.34 12.05 17.79
CA PHE A 302 -15.09 11.03 18.79
C PHE A 302 -15.88 11.30 20.08
N ASN A 303 -16.49 10.27 20.64
CA ASN A 303 -16.95 10.24 22.01
C ASN A 303 -15.77 9.85 22.90
N ILE A 304 -15.55 10.61 23.99
CA ILE A 304 -14.43 10.43 24.93
C ILE A 304 -15.00 9.92 26.25
N SER A 305 -14.45 8.83 26.81
CA SER A 305 -14.79 8.37 28.15
C SER A 305 -14.39 9.40 29.23
N ALA A 306 -15.09 9.41 30.36
CA ALA A 306 -14.88 10.39 31.42
C ALA A 306 -13.43 10.40 31.95
N ASP A 307 -12.78 9.23 31.98
CA ASP A 307 -11.39 9.05 32.38
C ASP A 307 -10.38 9.29 31.23
N ARG A 308 -10.87 9.64 30.03
CA ARG A 308 -10.13 9.83 28.78
C ARG A 308 -9.32 8.60 28.33
N LYS A 309 -9.65 7.41 28.82
CA LYS A 309 -8.96 6.18 28.42
C LYS A 309 -9.53 5.52 27.18
N GLN A 310 -10.68 5.98 26.70
CA GLN A 310 -11.28 5.49 25.48
C GLN A 310 -11.85 6.61 24.63
N LEU A 311 -11.58 6.55 23.33
CA LEU A 311 -12.24 7.36 22.31
C LEU A 311 -12.95 6.41 21.34
N THR A 312 -14.14 6.77 20.91
CA THR A 312 -14.94 5.98 19.95
C THR A 312 -15.43 6.91 18.86
N MET A 313 -15.17 6.60 17.61
CA MET A 313 -15.64 7.39 16.48
C MET A 313 -17.17 7.41 16.44
N ALA A 314 -17.73 8.54 16.07
CA ALA A 314 -19.17 8.75 15.95
C ALA A 314 -19.51 9.41 14.59
N PRO A 315 -20.51 8.88 13.85
CA PRO A 315 -21.25 7.65 14.18
C PRO A 315 -20.36 6.39 14.05
N ALA A 316 -20.66 5.36 14.82
CA ALA A 316 -19.83 4.15 14.91
C ALA A 316 -19.81 3.32 13.62
N GLU A 317 -20.87 3.41 12.82
CA GLU A 317 -21.02 2.76 11.52
C GLU A 317 -20.30 3.47 10.38
N ALA A 318 -19.85 4.73 10.59
CA ALA A 318 -19.11 5.44 9.56
C ALA A 318 -17.73 4.81 9.34
N TYR A 319 -17.26 4.90 8.11
CA TYR A 319 -15.91 4.50 7.74
C TYR A 319 -14.96 5.69 7.84
N LEU A 320 -13.87 5.55 8.57
CA LEU A 320 -12.75 6.47 8.47
C LEU A 320 -11.96 6.11 7.22
N CYS A 321 -11.84 7.03 6.28
CA CYS A 321 -11.23 6.77 4.99
C CYS A 321 -10.03 7.68 4.75
N GLU A 322 -8.95 7.12 4.22
CA GLU A 322 -7.94 7.86 3.49
C GLU A 322 -8.34 7.81 2.01
N THR A 323 -8.41 8.96 1.37
CA THR A 323 -8.89 9.09 -0.02
C THR A 323 -7.85 9.78 -0.87
N THR A 324 -7.92 9.60 -2.20
CA THR A 324 -7.18 10.45 -3.14
C THR A 324 -7.54 11.93 -2.94
N TYR A 325 -6.65 12.83 -3.34
CA TYR A 325 -6.86 14.25 -3.15
C TYR A 325 -8.14 14.77 -3.80
N ASP A 326 -8.54 14.21 -4.93
CA ASP A 326 -9.76 14.54 -5.67
C ASP A 326 -11.01 13.82 -5.15
N LEU A 327 -10.89 13.03 -4.08
CA LEU A 327 -11.96 12.29 -3.41
C LEU A 327 -12.63 11.20 -4.28
N LYS A 328 -11.96 10.71 -5.31
CA LYS A 328 -12.53 9.70 -6.21
C LYS A 328 -12.28 8.26 -5.77
N GLU A 329 -11.17 8.01 -5.08
CA GLU A 329 -10.78 6.67 -4.68
C GLU A 329 -10.54 6.60 -3.16
N PHE A 330 -10.92 5.48 -2.57
CA PHE A 330 -10.56 5.14 -1.20
C PHE A 330 -9.26 4.33 -1.20
N VAL A 331 -8.30 4.78 -0.40
CA VAL A 331 -6.98 4.14 -0.26
C VAL A 331 -6.98 3.17 0.91
N THR A 332 -7.50 3.62 2.03
CA THR A 332 -7.72 2.79 3.22
C THR A 332 -9.07 3.13 3.85
N THR A 333 -9.63 2.17 4.53
CA THR A 333 -10.90 2.34 5.25
C THR A 333 -10.86 1.61 6.58
N ALA A 334 -11.52 2.17 7.60
CA ALA A 334 -11.73 1.50 8.88
C ALA A 334 -13.10 1.87 9.45
N THR A 335 -13.88 0.90 9.89
CA THR A 335 -15.15 1.11 10.60
C THR A 335 -15.07 0.59 12.02
N GLY A 336 -16.00 1.01 12.89
CA GLY A 336 -15.97 0.66 14.31
C GLY A 336 -14.75 1.19 15.04
N VAL A 337 -14.23 2.35 14.60
CA VAL A 337 -12.96 2.91 15.09
C VAL A 337 -13.05 3.24 16.57
N THR A 338 -12.14 2.65 17.34
CA THR A 338 -11.95 2.93 18.77
C THR A 338 -10.47 3.17 19.05
N MET A 339 -10.18 3.96 20.06
CA MET A 339 -8.84 4.16 20.58
C MET A 339 -8.85 3.93 22.09
N LYS A 340 -8.06 2.98 22.57
CA LYS A 340 -7.94 2.66 24.00
C LYS A 340 -6.56 3.07 24.49
N TYR A 341 -6.51 3.70 25.67
CA TYR A 341 -5.25 4.08 26.30
C TYR A 341 -4.30 2.89 26.42
N TYR A 342 -3.07 3.10 25.97
CA TYR A 342 -2.02 2.10 26.01
C TYR A 342 -1.07 2.38 27.16
N ALA A 343 -1.05 1.47 28.13
CA ALA A 343 -0.22 1.63 29.33
C ALA A 343 1.27 1.31 29.10
N GLY A 344 1.60 0.77 27.95
CA GLY A 344 2.96 0.36 27.57
C GLY A 344 3.07 -1.14 27.33
N ASP A 345 4.22 -1.55 26.83
CA ASP A 345 4.51 -2.95 26.57
C ASP A 345 4.64 -3.76 27.86
N HIS A 346 4.13 -4.96 27.88
CA HIS A 346 4.29 -5.91 28.99
C HIS A 346 4.50 -7.32 28.43
N ALA A 347 5.22 -8.14 29.18
CA ALA A 347 5.46 -9.53 28.79
C ALA A 347 4.14 -10.31 28.74
N THR A 348 3.82 -10.85 27.57
CA THR A 348 2.63 -11.68 27.35
C THR A 348 2.87 -12.68 26.22
N LYS A 349 2.04 -13.73 26.14
CA LYS A 349 2.11 -14.71 25.06
C LYS A 349 1.35 -14.16 23.84
N PRO A 350 2.01 -13.97 22.66
CA PRO A 350 1.31 -13.51 21.47
C PRO A 350 0.32 -14.57 20.97
N ALA A 351 -0.70 -14.12 20.27
CA ALA A 351 -1.65 -15.01 19.60
C ALA A 351 -0.95 -15.80 18.49
N MET A 352 -1.44 -17.02 18.27
CA MET A 352 -0.94 -17.91 17.22
C MET A 352 -1.25 -17.34 15.83
N PRO A 353 -0.33 -17.48 14.85
CA PRO A 353 -0.60 -17.16 13.44
C PRO A 353 -1.85 -17.90 12.93
N THR A 354 -2.58 -17.27 12.01
CA THR A 354 -3.83 -17.79 11.47
C THR A 354 -3.85 -17.81 9.96
N ASN A 355 -4.82 -18.50 9.36
CA ASN A 355 -5.07 -18.49 7.91
C ASN A 355 -3.86 -18.93 7.08
N LEU A 356 -3.14 -19.96 7.53
CA LEU A 356 -2.05 -20.52 6.75
C LEU A 356 -2.60 -21.15 5.47
N ASP A 357 -2.10 -20.70 4.33
CA ASP A 357 -2.45 -21.22 3.03
C ASP A 357 -1.22 -21.27 2.12
N TRP A 358 -1.17 -22.24 1.24
CA TRP A 358 -0.05 -22.48 0.33
C TRP A 358 -0.46 -22.34 -1.12
N ASP A 359 0.23 -21.48 -1.85
CA ASP A 359 0.12 -21.35 -3.29
C ASP A 359 1.14 -22.27 -3.96
N GLU A 360 0.65 -23.39 -4.51
CA GLU A 360 1.50 -24.39 -5.19
C GLU A 360 2.16 -23.85 -6.45
N LEU A 361 1.52 -22.91 -7.14
CA LEU A 361 2.05 -22.35 -8.39
C LEU A 361 3.25 -21.43 -8.11
N ASN A 362 3.10 -20.56 -7.11
CA ASN A 362 4.10 -19.56 -6.76
C ASN A 362 5.04 -20.02 -5.65
N LYS A 363 4.81 -21.23 -5.09
CA LYS A 363 5.56 -21.75 -3.93
C LYS A 363 5.56 -20.78 -2.75
N ALA A 364 4.42 -20.18 -2.48
CA ALA A 364 4.26 -19.15 -1.47
C ALA A 364 3.38 -19.61 -0.30
N LEU A 365 3.81 -19.35 0.92
CA LEU A 365 3.01 -19.49 2.14
C LEU A 365 2.41 -18.13 2.49
N THR A 366 1.09 -18.06 2.63
CA THR A 366 0.40 -16.90 3.16
C THR A 366 -0.13 -17.19 4.55
N PHE A 367 -0.07 -16.21 5.45
CA PHE A 367 -0.60 -16.31 6.81
C PHE A 367 -0.76 -14.94 7.45
N ASN A 368 -1.57 -14.87 8.52
CA ASN A 368 -1.72 -13.66 9.31
C ASN A 368 -0.99 -13.78 10.65
N ILE A 369 -0.28 -12.73 11.04
CA ILE A 369 0.27 -12.54 12.38
C ILE A 369 -0.64 -11.56 13.13
N PRO A 370 -1.42 -12.00 14.12
CA PRO A 370 -2.23 -11.09 14.94
C PRO A 370 -1.35 -10.15 15.77
N THR A 371 -1.75 -8.88 15.87
CA THR A 371 -1.15 -7.91 16.79
C THR A 371 -1.85 -7.91 18.16
N GLU A 372 -2.21 -9.10 18.62
CA GLU A 372 -2.91 -9.34 19.87
C GLU A 372 -2.23 -10.50 20.63
N ASP A 373 -2.39 -10.50 21.94
CA ASP A 373 -2.01 -11.62 22.78
C ASP A 373 -3.11 -12.70 22.83
N VAL A 374 -2.86 -13.77 23.57
CA VAL A 374 -3.83 -14.87 23.75
C VAL A 374 -5.14 -14.44 24.44
N ASN A 375 -5.18 -13.26 25.05
CA ASN A 375 -6.37 -12.69 25.69
C ASN A 375 -7.10 -11.70 24.76
N GLY A 376 -6.55 -11.44 23.56
CA GLY A 376 -7.08 -10.48 22.60
C GLY A 376 -6.70 -9.03 22.92
N GLU A 377 -5.73 -8.81 23.81
CA GLU A 377 -5.17 -7.48 24.07
C GLU A 377 -4.09 -7.14 23.05
N TYR A 378 -4.05 -5.88 22.60
CA TYR A 378 -3.06 -5.41 21.64
C TYR A 378 -1.64 -5.55 22.20
N ILE A 379 -0.74 -6.02 21.33
CA ILE A 379 0.71 -6.03 21.56
C ILE A 379 1.42 -5.23 20.47
N ASN A 380 2.50 -4.56 20.86
CA ASN A 380 3.22 -3.67 19.97
C ASN A 380 3.86 -4.41 18.80
N ALA A 381 3.41 -4.12 17.59
CA ALA A 381 3.88 -4.76 16.36
C ALA A 381 5.40 -4.58 16.12
N GLU A 382 6.01 -3.48 16.60
CA GLU A 382 7.46 -3.25 16.48
C GLU A 382 8.29 -4.25 17.31
N LYS A 383 7.67 -4.90 18.29
CA LYS A 383 8.27 -5.93 19.15
C LYS A 383 7.86 -7.35 18.79
N LEU A 384 7.09 -7.49 17.70
CA LEU A 384 6.72 -8.77 17.13
C LEU A 384 7.71 -9.19 16.05
N SER A 385 7.96 -10.49 16.02
CA SER A 385 8.62 -11.21 14.96
C SER A 385 7.91 -12.54 14.73
N TYR A 386 8.34 -13.28 13.73
CA TYR A 386 7.83 -14.63 13.50
C TYR A 386 8.94 -15.57 13.02
N ARG A 387 8.74 -16.86 13.25
CA ARG A 387 9.63 -17.94 12.87
C ARG A 387 8.88 -18.98 12.07
N ILE A 388 9.54 -19.50 11.05
CA ILE A 388 9.02 -20.58 10.20
C ILE A 388 9.83 -21.84 10.45
N TYR A 389 9.17 -22.97 10.46
CA TYR A 389 9.78 -24.30 10.66
C TYR A 389 9.35 -25.22 9.52
N ALA A 390 10.31 -25.86 8.89
CA ALA A 390 10.11 -26.89 7.88
C ALA A 390 10.42 -28.26 8.51
N ASP A 391 9.43 -29.15 8.55
CA ASP A 391 9.51 -30.48 9.21
C ASP A 391 10.10 -30.44 10.64
N GLY A 392 9.70 -29.41 11.39
CA GLY A 392 10.11 -29.18 12.78
C GLY A 392 11.46 -28.51 12.97
N LYS A 393 12.24 -28.28 11.90
CA LYS A 393 13.49 -27.51 11.94
C LYS A 393 13.22 -26.06 11.60
N ARG A 394 13.87 -25.16 12.33
CA ARG A 394 13.80 -23.71 12.05
C ARG A 394 14.36 -23.45 10.66
N TYR A 395 13.57 -22.75 9.83
CA TYR A 395 13.97 -22.38 8.49
C TYR A 395 14.80 -21.09 8.53
N THR A 396 15.92 -21.07 7.80
CA THR A 396 16.78 -19.91 7.68
C THR A 396 16.71 -19.42 6.24
N PHE A 397 16.36 -18.17 6.06
CA PHE A 397 16.43 -17.46 4.80
C PHE A 397 17.88 -17.00 4.64
N THR A 398 18.62 -17.62 3.72
CA THR A 398 20.04 -17.32 3.51
C THR A 398 20.22 -16.37 2.34
N THR A 399 21.21 -15.49 2.43
CA THR A 399 21.57 -14.54 1.36
C THR A 399 21.96 -15.23 0.06
N ASP A 400 22.39 -16.50 0.12
CA ASP A 400 22.71 -17.30 -1.08
C ASP A 400 21.46 -17.71 -1.88
N LEU A 401 20.28 -17.79 -1.25
CA LEU A 401 19.02 -18.17 -1.89
C LEU A 401 18.06 -16.99 -2.04
N TYR A 402 18.24 -15.96 -1.24
CA TYR A 402 17.38 -14.78 -1.14
C TYR A 402 18.27 -13.56 -1.31
N ASP A 403 18.59 -13.23 -2.54
CA ASP A 403 19.61 -12.25 -2.94
C ASP A 403 19.25 -10.80 -2.60
N HIS A 404 17.97 -10.56 -2.25
CA HIS A 404 17.52 -9.26 -1.71
C HIS A 404 17.71 -9.11 -0.19
N LEU A 405 18.16 -10.15 0.50
CA LEU A 405 18.51 -10.07 1.92
C LEU A 405 19.96 -9.56 2.09
N THR A 406 20.16 -8.72 3.10
CA THR A 406 21.50 -8.23 3.49
C THR A 406 22.19 -9.12 4.50
N GLN A 407 21.46 -10.07 5.13
CA GLN A 407 21.97 -11.05 6.08
C GLN A 407 21.01 -12.25 6.18
N ASP A 408 21.53 -13.38 6.61
CA ASP A 408 20.72 -14.55 6.88
C ASP A 408 19.73 -14.28 8.01
N MET A 409 18.49 -14.76 7.85
CA MET A 409 17.40 -14.53 8.81
C MET A 409 16.67 -15.84 9.12
N ASP A 410 16.52 -16.15 10.39
CA ASP A 410 15.70 -17.27 10.88
C ASP A 410 14.56 -16.81 11.80
N GLU A 411 14.53 -15.52 12.12
CA GLU A 411 13.46 -14.80 12.79
C GLU A 411 13.22 -13.49 12.04
N ILE A 412 12.00 -13.31 11.56
CA ILE A 412 11.65 -12.20 10.67
C ILE A 412 10.87 -11.16 11.49
N PRO A 413 11.33 -9.90 11.59
CA PRO A 413 10.57 -8.83 12.23
C PRO A 413 9.19 -8.64 11.58
N PHE A 414 8.17 -8.33 12.36
CA PHE A 414 6.79 -8.16 11.88
C PHE A 414 6.67 -7.20 10.69
N GLY A 415 7.38 -6.08 10.72
CA GLY A 415 7.34 -5.05 9.68
C GLY A 415 8.30 -5.28 8.51
N PHE A 416 9.12 -6.34 8.55
CA PHE A 416 10.13 -6.56 7.52
C PHE A 416 9.52 -6.95 6.18
N THR A 417 10.07 -6.40 5.10
CA THR A 417 9.85 -6.82 3.71
C THR A 417 11.11 -6.60 2.90
N ASP A 418 11.40 -7.51 1.99
CA ASP A 418 12.36 -7.29 0.91
C ASP A 418 11.68 -6.90 -0.41
N ASN A 419 10.31 -6.86 -0.41
CA ASN A 419 9.41 -6.61 -1.52
C ASN A 419 9.42 -7.68 -2.65
N TYR A 420 10.17 -8.76 -2.47
CA TYR A 420 10.26 -9.85 -3.45
C TYR A 420 9.81 -11.18 -2.84
N ASP A 421 10.61 -11.73 -1.94
CA ASP A 421 10.37 -13.05 -1.36
C ASP A 421 9.67 -13.00 -0.01
N ILE A 422 9.88 -11.93 0.76
CA ILE A 422 9.27 -11.69 2.06
C ILE A 422 8.41 -10.44 1.96
N VAL A 423 7.11 -10.62 1.68
CA VAL A 423 6.18 -9.52 1.48
C VAL A 423 5.34 -9.29 2.73
N ASN A 424 5.34 -8.04 3.18
CA ASN A 424 4.57 -7.59 4.32
C ASN A 424 3.39 -6.72 3.90
N ASN A 425 2.18 -7.15 4.27
CA ASN A 425 0.97 -6.34 4.10
C ASN A 425 0.20 -6.28 5.44
N GLY A 426 0.76 -5.50 6.39
CA GLY A 426 0.22 -5.41 7.74
C GLY A 426 0.26 -6.75 8.48
N THR A 427 -0.89 -7.29 8.88
CA THR A 427 -0.96 -8.61 9.52
C THR A 427 -0.74 -9.76 8.53
N LEU A 428 -1.05 -9.58 7.26
CA LEU A 428 -0.87 -10.59 6.21
C LEU A 428 0.60 -10.63 5.77
N LYS A 429 1.18 -11.83 5.78
CA LYS A 429 2.52 -12.13 5.29
C LYS A 429 2.42 -13.06 4.08
N VAL A 430 3.26 -12.83 3.09
CA VAL A 430 3.43 -13.72 1.94
C VAL A 430 4.92 -14.05 1.83
N ILE A 431 5.26 -15.32 1.90
CA ILE A 431 6.64 -15.81 1.88
C ILE A 431 6.81 -16.74 0.69
N TYR A 432 7.64 -16.36 -0.25
CA TYR A 432 8.03 -17.19 -1.39
C TYR A 432 9.22 -18.07 -1.02
N PHE A 433 9.17 -19.34 -1.36
CA PHE A 433 10.22 -20.30 -1.00
C PHE A 433 10.99 -20.77 -2.22
N HIS A 434 12.31 -20.65 -2.17
CA HIS A 434 13.22 -21.23 -3.14
C HIS A 434 13.63 -22.63 -2.69
N ASN A 435 13.35 -23.65 -3.52
CA ASN A 435 13.76 -25.05 -3.28
C ASN A 435 13.27 -25.69 -1.97
N LEU A 436 12.11 -25.26 -1.46
CA LEU A 436 11.53 -25.85 -0.25
C LEU A 436 11.19 -27.33 -0.50
N GLN A 437 11.73 -28.18 0.37
CA GLN A 437 11.34 -29.60 0.47
C GLN A 437 10.92 -29.88 1.90
N ALA A 438 9.64 -29.79 2.16
CA ALA A 438 9.05 -30.05 3.46
C ALA A 438 7.68 -30.69 3.32
N LYS A 439 7.30 -31.51 4.29
CA LYS A 439 5.95 -32.07 4.42
C LYS A 439 5.07 -31.21 5.28
N LYS A 440 5.65 -30.45 6.17
CA LYS A 440 4.93 -29.60 7.13
C LYS A 440 5.65 -28.27 7.30
N LEU A 441 4.87 -27.21 7.30
CA LEU A 441 5.34 -25.89 7.73
C LEU A 441 4.62 -25.51 9.03
N HIS A 442 5.39 -24.96 9.96
CA HIS A 442 4.82 -24.34 11.15
C HIS A 442 5.26 -22.89 11.21
N VAL A 443 4.39 -22.04 11.71
CA VAL A 443 4.68 -20.63 11.95
C VAL A 443 4.33 -20.29 13.38
N GLU A 444 5.24 -19.60 14.09
CA GLU A 444 4.99 -19.07 15.43
C GLU A 444 5.26 -17.56 15.46
N SER A 445 4.45 -16.82 16.19
CA SER A 445 4.71 -15.43 16.54
C SER A 445 5.65 -15.36 17.72
N VAL A 446 6.54 -14.36 17.76
CA VAL A 446 7.45 -14.11 18.89
C VAL A 446 7.29 -12.66 19.34
N TYR A 447 7.04 -12.42 20.61
CA TYR A 447 6.94 -11.11 21.20
C TYR A 447 8.05 -10.88 22.20
N THR A 448 8.86 -9.84 21.99
CA THR A 448 10.05 -9.56 22.81
C THR A 448 9.91 -8.26 23.58
N VAL A 449 9.85 -8.35 24.91
CA VAL A 449 9.79 -7.20 25.81
C VAL A 449 10.94 -7.28 26.79
N ASP A 450 11.67 -6.19 26.96
CA ASP A 450 12.81 -6.07 27.88
C ASP A 450 13.84 -7.22 27.74
N GLY A 451 14.07 -7.65 26.50
CA GLY A 451 15.00 -8.72 26.17
C GLY A 451 14.45 -10.16 26.41
N THR A 452 13.20 -10.28 26.86
CA THR A 452 12.56 -11.57 27.06
C THR A 452 11.62 -11.87 25.89
N ALA A 453 11.94 -12.92 25.13
CA ALA A 453 11.13 -13.40 24.01
C ALA A 453 10.12 -14.45 24.47
N THR A 454 8.87 -14.27 24.13
CA THR A 454 7.78 -15.24 24.37
C THR A 454 7.18 -15.65 23.03
N ALA A 455 7.14 -16.96 22.76
CA ALA A 455 6.58 -17.49 21.52
C ALA A 455 5.12 -17.91 21.69
N SER A 456 4.35 -17.79 20.63
CA SER A 456 3.00 -18.36 20.53
C SER A 456 3.02 -19.88 20.41
N ASP A 457 1.84 -20.50 20.38
CA ASP A 457 1.70 -21.82 19.80
C ASP A 457 1.97 -21.77 18.28
N ARG A 458 2.35 -22.91 17.70
CA ARG A 458 2.68 -23.01 16.28
C ARG A 458 1.44 -23.31 15.46
N ALA A 459 1.14 -22.50 14.49
CA ALA A 459 0.19 -22.81 13.43
C ALA A 459 0.82 -23.80 12.44
N LEU A 460 0.04 -24.77 11.95
CA LEU A 460 0.50 -25.85 11.06
C LEU A 460 -0.12 -25.72 9.67
N TYR A 461 0.70 -25.81 8.65
CA TYR A 461 0.32 -26.17 7.28
C TYR A 461 0.90 -27.56 6.93
N ASP A 462 0.05 -28.52 6.52
CA ASP A 462 0.44 -29.88 6.14
C ASP A 462 0.24 -30.07 4.64
N PHE A 463 1.34 -30.34 3.91
CA PHE A 463 1.33 -30.54 2.44
C PHE A 463 0.70 -31.89 2.05
N ASP A 464 0.78 -32.86 2.94
CA ASP A 464 0.21 -34.19 2.73
C ASP A 464 -0.73 -34.53 3.90
N PRO A 465 -1.96 -33.98 3.90
CA PRO A 465 -2.92 -34.23 4.96
C PRO A 465 -3.48 -35.66 4.89
N THR A 466 -2.67 -36.67 4.52
CA THR A 466 -3.08 -38.08 4.48
C THR A 466 -3.29 -38.67 5.87
N GLY A 467 -2.95 -37.93 6.90
CA GLY A 467 -3.45 -38.17 8.24
C GLY A 467 -4.87 -37.61 8.35
N ILE A 468 -5.87 -38.43 8.10
CA ILE A 468 -7.25 -38.21 8.56
C ILE A 468 -7.22 -38.08 10.10
N SER A 469 -6.89 -36.90 10.57
CA SER A 469 -6.98 -36.55 11.99
C SER A 469 -8.19 -35.65 12.29
N LEU A 470 -9.10 -35.52 11.34
CA LEU A 470 -10.50 -35.34 11.69
C LEU A 470 -11.12 -36.75 11.68
N ASN A 471 -11.34 -37.30 12.83
CA ASN A 471 -12.25 -38.42 13.03
C ASN A 471 -13.64 -37.97 12.52
N THR A 472 -13.76 -37.81 11.19
CA THR A 472 -15.07 -37.57 10.55
C THR A 472 -15.94 -38.80 10.61
N ALA A 473 -15.41 -39.95 11.09
CA ALA A 473 -16.17 -41.16 11.37
C ALA A 473 -17.22 -40.94 12.45
N ASP A 474 -17.01 -40.01 13.39
CA ASP A 474 -17.95 -39.72 14.48
C ASP A 474 -18.77 -38.42 14.25
N MET A 475 -18.48 -37.65 13.21
CA MET A 475 -19.26 -36.45 12.90
C MET A 475 -20.51 -36.81 12.08
N LYS A 476 -21.65 -36.83 12.76
CA LYS A 476 -22.94 -37.06 12.09
C LYS A 476 -23.22 -35.95 11.12
N VAL A 477 -23.30 -36.27 9.81
CA VAL A 477 -23.72 -35.36 8.76
C VAL A 477 -25.17 -34.95 8.98
N ALA A 478 -25.43 -33.68 9.14
CA ALA A 478 -26.76 -33.12 9.32
C ALA A 478 -27.41 -32.76 7.96
N ASP A 479 -26.62 -32.27 6.99
CA ASP A 479 -27.12 -31.87 5.68
C ASP A 479 -26.01 -31.95 4.63
N THR A 480 -26.37 -32.23 3.37
CA THR A 480 -25.46 -32.19 2.21
C THR A 480 -26.16 -31.47 1.06
N ARG A 481 -25.53 -30.41 0.57
CA ARG A 481 -26.03 -29.63 -0.57
C ARG A 481 -25.00 -29.56 -1.67
N TYR A 482 -25.47 -29.50 -2.90
CA TYR A 482 -24.62 -29.33 -4.07
C TYR A 482 -24.90 -28.00 -4.72
N TYR A 483 -23.84 -27.38 -5.26
CA TYR A 483 -23.92 -26.10 -5.96
C TYR A 483 -23.15 -26.18 -7.27
N SER A 484 -23.60 -25.44 -8.28
CA SER A 484 -22.80 -25.23 -9.49
C SER A 484 -21.56 -24.38 -9.17
N MET A 485 -20.64 -24.28 -10.11
CA MET A 485 -19.45 -23.44 -9.96
C MET A 485 -19.81 -21.95 -9.86
N GLU A 486 -21.00 -21.56 -10.34
CA GLU A 486 -21.56 -20.20 -10.25
C GLU A 486 -22.34 -19.98 -8.94
N GLY A 487 -22.42 -20.99 -8.05
CA GLY A 487 -23.06 -20.88 -6.73
C GLY A 487 -24.57 -21.20 -6.71
N ALA A 488 -25.18 -21.61 -7.82
CA ALA A 488 -26.58 -22.03 -7.86
C ALA A 488 -26.74 -23.42 -7.21
N GLN A 489 -27.72 -23.57 -6.30
CA GLN A 489 -27.98 -24.87 -5.66
C GLN A 489 -28.54 -25.87 -6.69
N ILE A 490 -27.97 -27.08 -6.68
CA ILE A 490 -28.37 -28.22 -7.52
C ILE A 490 -29.00 -29.29 -6.64
N ALA A 491 -30.26 -29.63 -6.89
CA ALA A 491 -30.97 -30.65 -6.12
C ALA A 491 -30.42 -32.07 -6.42
N THR A 492 -30.13 -32.37 -7.68
CA THR A 492 -29.58 -33.65 -8.11
C THR A 492 -28.51 -33.40 -9.16
N PRO A 493 -27.23 -33.45 -8.80
CA PRO A 493 -26.16 -33.21 -9.76
C PRO A 493 -26.01 -34.37 -10.73
N ALA A 494 -25.79 -34.08 -12.02
CA ALA A 494 -25.60 -35.07 -13.04
C ALA A 494 -24.22 -35.74 -12.99
N LYS A 495 -24.15 -37.04 -13.30
CA LYS A 495 -22.88 -37.78 -13.35
C LYS A 495 -21.90 -37.13 -14.33
N GLY A 496 -20.65 -37.02 -13.92
CA GLY A 496 -19.56 -36.37 -14.69
C GLY A 496 -19.49 -34.85 -14.57
N THR A 497 -20.42 -34.21 -13.86
CA THR A 497 -20.36 -32.75 -13.63
C THR A 497 -19.44 -32.38 -12.45
N ILE A 498 -18.81 -31.21 -12.54
CA ILE A 498 -18.04 -30.62 -11.43
C ILE A 498 -19.00 -29.80 -10.57
N VAL A 499 -19.04 -30.09 -9.28
CA VAL A 499 -19.90 -29.41 -8.31
C VAL A 499 -19.16 -29.03 -7.06
N LEU A 500 -19.69 -28.05 -6.33
CA LEU A 500 -19.30 -27.74 -4.96
C LEU A 500 -20.25 -28.49 -4.02
N LYS A 501 -19.72 -29.46 -3.27
CA LYS A 501 -20.45 -30.20 -2.25
C LYS A 501 -20.23 -29.55 -0.90
N ALA A 502 -21.29 -29.06 -0.30
CA ALA A 502 -21.32 -28.50 1.04
C ALA A 502 -21.93 -29.50 2.02
N VAL A 503 -21.14 -29.96 2.98
CA VAL A 503 -21.55 -30.84 4.05
C VAL A 503 -21.65 -30.05 5.34
N THR A 504 -22.81 -30.05 5.97
CA THR A 504 -23.03 -29.47 7.30
C THR A 504 -23.10 -30.59 8.32
N TYR A 505 -22.33 -30.52 9.38
CA TYR A 505 -22.27 -31.49 10.46
C TYR A 505 -23.22 -31.11 11.59
N ALA A 506 -23.56 -32.07 12.45
CA ALA A 506 -24.48 -31.86 13.56
C ALA A 506 -24.02 -30.84 14.60
N ASP A 507 -22.72 -30.53 14.64
CA ASP A 507 -22.11 -29.49 15.47
C ASP A 507 -22.17 -28.07 14.83
N GLY A 508 -22.83 -27.95 13.69
CA GLY A 508 -22.98 -26.69 12.93
C GLY A 508 -21.79 -26.34 12.01
N LYS A 509 -20.68 -27.07 12.08
CA LYS A 509 -19.56 -26.87 11.16
C LYS A 509 -19.94 -27.22 9.72
N ARG A 510 -19.38 -26.49 8.76
CA ARG A 510 -19.62 -26.70 7.33
C ARG A 510 -18.30 -26.92 6.58
N LYS A 511 -18.28 -27.94 5.73
CA LYS A 511 -17.16 -28.24 4.83
C LYS A 511 -17.65 -28.12 3.39
N VAL A 512 -16.92 -27.40 2.56
CA VAL A 512 -17.20 -27.32 1.11
C VAL A 512 -16.04 -27.95 0.35
N THR A 513 -16.36 -28.88 -0.55
CA THR A 513 -15.37 -29.56 -1.41
C THR A 513 -15.82 -29.48 -2.85
N LYS A 514 -14.85 -29.31 -3.77
CA LYS A 514 -15.07 -29.44 -5.20
C LYS A 514 -14.93 -30.92 -5.57
N GLU A 515 -15.93 -31.52 -6.20
CA GLU A 515 -15.88 -32.92 -6.62
C GLU A 515 -16.50 -33.13 -8.00
N ILE A 516 -16.09 -34.20 -8.68
CA ILE A 516 -16.77 -34.71 -9.88
C ILE A 516 -17.78 -35.74 -9.44
N VAL A 517 -19.03 -35.56 -9.83
CA VAL A 517 -20.11 -36.53 -9.54
C VAL A 517 -19.85 -37.84 -10.26
N LYS A 518 -19.69 -38.92 -9.52
CA LYS A 518 -19.37 -40.25 -10.03
C LYS A 518 -20.60 -41.02 -10.48
#